data_5f64b6095c8412f49b05f2bc455357b8
#
_entry.id   5f64b6095c8412f49b05f2bc455357b8
#
_cell.length_a   1.000
_cell.length_b   1.000
_cell.length_c   1.000
_cell.angle_alpha   90.00
_cell.angle_beta   90.00
_cell.angle_gamma   90.00
#
_symmetry.space_group_name_H-M   'P 1'
#
loop_
_entity.id
_entity.type
_entity.pdbx_description
1 polymer ?
#
loop_
_entity_poly.entity_id
_entity_poly.type
_entity_poly.pdbx_seq_one_letter_code
_entity_poly.pdbx_strand_id
1 'polypeptide(L)'
;SGVSEKTLSIIIYVMAVVVVALLVVLIIRYKAVGAIIAISTIGLISTLLLVIRYANVVISINGILGVMTVIVLNYLFTIKLLSKLKDKKITKENISESIKQTYKEFFIRIIPICILSVVFCFIKLISINSFGMVMFWGISLIALYNFIVTKNMLKLIADK
;
A
#
# COMPACT_ATOMS: atom_id res chain seq x y z
N SER A 1 3.83 -21.62 -17.29
CA SER A 1 4.20 -21.27 -15.94
C SER A 1 4.62 -22.52 -15.17
N GLY A 2 5.76 -22.50 -14.54
CA GLY A 2 6.26 -23.63 -13.76
C GLY A 2 5.74 -23.68 -12.32
N VAL A 3 4.76 -22.85 -11.95
CA VAL A 3 4.28 -22.73 -10.56
C VAL A 3 2.95 -23.45 -10.43
N SER A 4 2.90 -24.48 -9.56
CA SER A 4 1.67 -25.20 -9.28
C SER A 4 0.69 -24.35 -8.47
N GLU A 5 -0.60 -24.65 -8.56
CA GLU A 5 -1.63 -23.99 -7.75
C GLU A 5 -1.35 -24.12 -6.25
N LYS A 6 -0.82 -25.26 -5.83
CA LYS A 6 -0.46 -25.51 -4.43
C LYS A 6 0.63 -24.54 -3.96
N THR A 7 1.68 -24.37 -4.77
CA THR A 7 2.78 -23.43 -4.45
C THR A 7 2.27 -22.00 -4.39
N LEU A 8 1.42 -21.63 -5.34
CA LEU A 8 0.81 -20.31 -5.40
C LEU A 8 -0.03 -20.04 -4.15
N SER A 9 -0.86 -20.99 -3.74
CA SER A 9 -1.67 -20.90 -2.53
C SER A 9 -0.82 -20.73 -1.28
N ILE A 10 0.31 -21.44 -1.20
CA ILE A 10 1.25 -21.31 -0.07
C ILE A 10 1.85 -19.91 -0.04
N ILE A 11 2.26 -19.37 -1.19
CA ILE A 11 2.83 -18.02 -1.28
C ILE A 11 1.82 -16.98 -0.81
N ILE A 12 0.58 -17.06 -1.27
CA ILE A 12 -0.49 -16.15 -0.89
C ILE A 12 -0.78 -16.24 0.61
N TYR A 13 -0.84 -17.47 1.14
CA TYR A 13 -1.08 -17.70 2.56
C TYR A 13 0.03 -17.09 3.43
N VAL A 14 1.30 -17.33 3.07
CA VAL A 14 2.45 -16.78 3.79
C VAL A 14 2.43 -15.25 3.74
N MET A 15 2.13 -14.69 2.57
CA MET A 15 2.01 -13.24 2.42
C MET A 15 0.92 -12.65 3.32
N ALA A 16 -0.24 -13.30 3.38
CA ALA A 16 -1.35 -12.87 4.22
C ALA A 16 -0.97 -12.92 5.71
N VAL A 17 -0.30 -13.96 6.15
CA VAL A 17 0.16 -14.10 7.54
C VAL A 17 1.15 -13.01 7.89
N VAL A 18 2.11 -12.72 7.01
CA VAL A 18 3.10 -11.65 7.23
C VAL A 18 2.42 -10.29 7.33
N VAL A 19 1.47 -10.01 6.44
CA VAL A 19 0.73 -8.74 6.47
C VAL A 19 -0.05 -8.59 7.77
N VAL A 20 -0.77 -9.62 8.18
CA VAL A 20 -1.51 -9.61 9.45
C VAL A 20 -0.57 -9.36 10.62
N ALA A 21 0.58 -10.03 10.65
CA ALA A 21 1.57 -9.84 11.71
C ALA A 21 2.06 -8.38 11.76
N LEU A 22 2.37 -7.78 10.60
CA LEU A 22 2.80 -6.39 10.52
C LEU A 22 1.71 -5.42 11.03
N LEU A 23 0.45 -5.67 10.68
CA LEU A 23 -0.67 -4.84 11.14
C LEU A 23 -0.89 -4.96 12.64
N VAL A 24 -0.75 -6.17 13.18
CA VAL A 24 -0.85 -6.39 14.63
C VAL A 24 0.26 -5.64 15.36
N VAL A 25 1.49 -5.66 14.84
CA VAL A 25 2.61 -4.90 15.43
C VAL A 25 2.29 -3.40 15.44
N LEU A 26 1.72 -2.87 14.36
CA LEU A 26 1.31 -1.47 14.30
C LEU A 26 0.29 -1.12 15.39
N ILE A 27 -0.70 -1.99 15.59
CA ILE A 27 -1.75 -1.79 16.60
C ILE A 27 -1.16 -1.82 18.01
N ILE A 28 -0.30 -2.79 18.29
CA ILE A 28 0.33 -2.93 19.61
C ILE A 28 1.22 -1.71 19.90
N ARG A 29 2.01 -1.27 18.93
CA ARG A 29 2.99 -0.21 19.13
C ARG A 29 2.39 1.19 19.13
N TYR A 30 1.46 1.47 18.22
CA TYR A 30 0.91 2.82 18.01
C TYR A 30 -0.55 2.97 18.44
N LYS A 31 -1.16 1.91 18.94
CA LYS A 31 -2.53 1.89 19.48
C LYS A 31 -3.57 2.42 18.49
N ALA A 32 -4.30 3.47 18.85
CA ALA A 32 -5.38 3.98 18.00
C ALA A 32 -4.89 4.41 16.62
N VAL A 33 -3.75 5.08 16.53
CA VAL A 33 -3.15 5.49 15.25
C VAL A 33 -2.80 4.25 14.43
N GLY A 34 -2.18 3.25 15.05
CA GLY A 34 -1.85 1.98 14.38
C GLY A 34 -3.08 1.23 13.92
N ALA A 35 -4.15 1.22 14.70
CA ALA A 35 -5.40 0.58 14.33
C ALA A 35 -6.03 1.23 13.08
N ILE A 36 -6.02 2.55 13.00
CA ILE A 36 -6.54 3.29 11.85
C ILE A 36 -5.72 2.97 10.60
N ILE A 37 -4.41 2.98 10.71
CA ILE A 37 -3.51 2.65 9.61
C ILE A 37 -3.73 1.21 9.15
N ALA A 38 -3.93 0.28 10.08
CA ALA A 38 -4.22 -1.11 9.78
C ALA A 38 -5.53 -1.25 8.99
N ILE A 39 -6.59 -0.58 9.42
CA ILE A 39 -7.89 -0.60 8.73
C ILE A 39 -7.74 -0.01 7.32
N SER A 40 -7.07 1.11 7.19
CA SER A 40 -6.81 1.75 5.90
C SER A 40 -6.02 0.83 4.97
N THR A 41 -5.01 0.13 5.49
CA THR A 41 -4.19 -0.81 4.73
C THR A 41 -5.02 -2.00 4.23
N ILE A 42 -5.87 -2.55 5.08
CA ILE A 42 -6.79 -3.64 4.68
C ILE A 42 -7.72 -3.16 3.56
N GLY A 43 -8.26 -1.95 3.70
CA GLY A 43 -9.08 -1.34 2.67
C GLY A 43 -8.35 -1.17 1.36
N LEU A 44 -7.12 -0.69 1.41
CA LEU A 44 -6.27 -0.52 0.22
C LEU A 44 -6.02 -1.85 -0.48
N ILE A 45 -5.62 -2.88 0.25
CA ILE A 45 -5.36 -4.21 -0.32
C ILE A 45 -6.63 -4.78 -0.93
N SER A 46 -7.76 -4.69 -0.23
CA SER A 46 -9.04 -5.18 -0.71
C SER A 46 -9.46 -4.46 -2.00
N THR A 47 -9.30 -3.14 -2.05
CA THR A 47 -9.60 -2.34 -3.22
C THR A 47 -8.69 -2.68 -4.39
N LEU A 48 -7.39 -2.90 -4.12
CA LEU A 48 -6.44 -3.31 -5.16
C LEU A 48 -6.86 -4.64 -5.79
N LEU A 49 -7.24 -5.62 -4.96
CA LEU A 49 -7.69 -6.91 -5.46
C LEU A 49 -8.96 -6.78 -6.31
N LEU A 50 -9.90 -5.92 -5.91
CA LEU A 50 -11.10 -5.65 -6.69
C LEU A 50 -10.76 -4.97 -8.02
N VAL A 51 -9.87 -3.99 -8.02
CA VAL A 51 -9.43 -3.31 -9.24
C VAL A 51 -8.77 -4.30 -10.20
N ILE A 52 -7.90 -5.17 -9.70
CA ILE A 52 -7.24 -6.20 -10.51
C ILE A 52 -8.30 -7.08 -11.19
N ARG A 53 -9.31 -7.49 -10.45
CA ARG A 53 -10.39 -8.32 -10.98
C ARG A 53 -11.21 -7.59 -12.05
N TYR A 54 -11.65 -6.37 -11.77
CA TYR A 54 -12.54 -5.63 -12.67
C TYR A 54 -11.83 -4.95 -13.84
N ALA A 55 -10.57 -4.64 -13.70
CA ALA A 55 -9.75 -4.11 -14.80
C ALA A 55 -9.24 -5.20 -15.75
N ASN A 56 -9.63 -6.45 -15.54
CA ASN A 56 -9.22 -7.60 -16.34
C ASN A 56 -7.68 -7.76 -16.42
N VAL A 57 -7.00 -7.46 -15.33
CA VAL A 57 -5.56 -7.67 -15.23
C VAL A 57 -5.32 -9.17 -15.14
N VAL A 58 -4.58 -9.72 -16.09
CA VAL A 58 -4.21 -11.14 -16.06
C VAL A 58 -3.22 -11.35 -14.91
N ILE A 59 -3.61 -12.18 -13.95
CA ILE A 59 -2.75 -12.45 -12.80
C ILE A 59 -1.74 -13.54 -13.17
N SER A 60 -0.47 -13.16 -13.20
CA SER A 60 0.68 -14.05 -13.27
C SER A 60 1.38 -14.02 -11.92
N ILE A 61 2.41 -14.85 -11.75
CA ILE A 61 3.25 -14.79 -10.56
C ILE A 61 3.89 -13.41 -10.40
N ASN A 62 4.20 -12.75 -11.51
CA ASN A 62 4.76 -11.38 -11.48
C ASN A 62 3.71 -10.35 -11.01
N GLY A 63 2.43 -10.59 -11.30
CA GLY A 63 1.35 -9.78 -10.74
C GLY A 63 1.27 -9.89 -9.22
N ILE A 64 1.46 -11.09 -8.69
CA ILE A 64 1.51 -11.31 -7.24
C ILE A 64 2.72 -10.61 -6.64
N LEU A 65 3.88 -10.67 -7.28
CA LEU A 65 5.05 -9.89 -6.86
C LEU A 65 4.75 -8.39 -6.86
N GLY A 66 3.96 -7.93 -7.83
CA GLY A 66 3.48 -6.55 -7.85
C GLY A 66 2.64 -6.20 -6.63
N VAL A 67 1.71 -7.07 -6.24
CA VAL A 67 0.90 -6.87 -5.03
C VAL A 67 1.79 -6.80 -3.79
N MET A 68 2.75 -7.71 -3.67
CA MET A 68 3.71 -7.70 -2.56
C MET A 68 4.50 -6.39 -2.52
N THR A 69 4.95 -5.93 -3.67
CA THR A 69 5.70 -4.66 -3.79
C THR A 69 4.85 -3.47 -3.36
N VAL A 70 3.58 -3.44 -3.76
CA VAL A 70 2.64 -2.38 -3.35
C VAL A 70 2.46 -2.38 -1.83
N ILE A 71 2.32 -3.55 -1.22
CA ILE A 71 2.19 -3.67 0.24
C ILE A 71 3.43 -3.13 0.93
N VAL A 72 4.62 -3.48 0.44
CA VAL A 72 5.89 -2.97 0.97
C VAL A 72 5.99 -1.46 0.81
N LEU A 73 5.63 -0.92 -0.35
CA LEU A 73 5.65 0.52 -0.59
C LEU A 73 4.70 1.26 0.36
N ASN A 74 3.49 0.76 0.55
CA ASN A 74 2.55 1.36 1.49
C ASN A 74 3.07 1.30 2.93
N TYR A 75 3.72 0.21 3.30
CA TYR A 75 4.33 0.07 4.61
C TYR A 75 5.47 1.09 4.81
N LEU A 76 6.28 1.31 3.79
CA LEU A 76 7.33 2.35 3.84
C LEU A 76 6.74 3.75 3.98
N PHE A 77 5.64 4.04 3.29
CA PHE A 77 4.90 5.28 3.47
C PHE A 77 4.43 5.42 4.93
N THR A 78 3.83 4.36 5.45
CA THR A 78 3.33 4.31 6.83
C THR A 78 4.43 4.58 7.85
N ILE A 79 5.59 3.97 7.69
CA ILE A 79 6.72 4.17 8.60
C ILE A 79 7.21 5.61 8.57
N LYS A 80 7.28 6.22 7.39
CA LYS A 80 7.63 7.64 7.28
C LYS A 80 6.62 8.53 7.98
N LEU A 81 5.34 8.26 7.78
CA LEU A 81 4.27 9.01 8.43
C LEU A 81 4.34 8.89 9.94
N LEU A 82 4.50 7.68 10.46
CA LEU A 82 4.60 7.43 11.90
C LEU A 82 5.82 8.10 12.51
N SER A 83 6.95 8.14 11.80
CA SER A 83 8.14 8.83 12.30
C SER A 83 7.91 10.33 12.46
N LYS A 84 7.06 10.93 11.63
CA LYS A 84 6.71 12.33 11.74
C LYS A 84 5.67 12.62 12.82
N LEU A 85 4.76 11.68 13.07
CA LEU A 85 3.73 11.82 14.10
C LEU A 85 4.23 11.48 15.51
N LYS A 86 5.29 10.72 15.61
CA LYS A 86 5.84 10.17 16.85
C LYS A 86 6.04 11.21 17.95
N ASP A 87 6.60 12.36 17.61
CA ASP A 87 6.98 13.40 18.57
C ASP A 87 6.02 14.59 18.57
N LYS A 88 4.87 14.44 17.92
CA LYS A 88 3.88 15.52 17.80
C LYS A 88 2.58 15.13 18.47
N LYS A 89 1.85 16.13 18.94
CA LYS A 89 0.45 15.91 19.36
C LYS A 89 -0.38 15.50 18.14
N ILE A 90 -1.31 14.59 18.36
CA ILE A 90 -2.21 14.14 17.29
C ILE A 90 -3.34 15.17 17.15
N THR A 91 -3.05 16.24 16.44
CA THR A 91 -4.00 17.29 16.09
C THR A 91 -4.32 17.23 14.61
N LYS A 92 -5.46 17.77 14.21
CA LYS A 92 -5.84 17.81 12.79
C LYS A 92 -4.79 18.48 11.92
N GLU A 93 -4.21 19.56 12.41
CA GLU A 93 -3.17 20.32 11.72
C GLU A 93 -1.89 19.50 11.56
N ASN A 94 -1.42 18.88 12.63
CA ASN A 94 -0.21 18.05 12.60
C ASN A 94 -0.38 16.83 11.70
N ILE A 95 -1.56 16.22 11.69
CA ILE A 95 -1.88 15.11 10.79
C ILE A 95 -1.79 15.57 9.34
N SER A 96 -2.46 16.67 8.99
CA SER A 96 -2.45 17.20 7.61
C SER A 96 -1.05 17.54 7.15
N GLU A 97 -0.26 18.19 7.98
CA GLU A 97 1.10 18.57 7.65
C GLU A 97 2.02 17.36 7.50
N SER A 98 1.93 16.41 8.44
CA SER A 98 2.75 15.20 8.40
C SER A 98 2.45 14.35 7.16
N ILE A 99 1.19 14.22 6.80
CA ILE A 99 0.80 13.50 5.58
C ILE A 99 1.32 14.22 4.33
N LYS A 100 1.16 15.54 4.27
CA LYS A 100 1.66 16.34 3.15
C LYS A 100 3.16 16.18 2.94
N GLN A 101 3.94 16.25 4.02
CA GLN A 101 5.39 16.07 3.96
C GLN A 101 5.75 14.63 3.56
N THR A 102 5.06 13.64 4.11
CA THR A 102 5.29 12.23 3.77
C THR A 102 5.02 11.98 2.29
N TYR A 103 3.94 12.53 1.75
CA TYR A 103 3.64 12.47 0.31
C TYR A 103 4.79 12.97 -0.53
N LYS A 104 5.22 14.18 -0.24
CA LYS A 104 6.29 14.83 -1.00
C LYS A 104 7.56 13.99 -0.99
N GLU A 105 8.01 13.56 0.17
CA GLU A 105 9.23 12.78 0.31
C GLU A 105 9.12 11.40 -0.32
N PHE A 106 8.00 10.72 -0.09
CA PHE A 106 7.80 9.36 -0.59
C PHE A 106 7.70 9.33 -2.11
N PHE A 107 6.81 10.16 -2.69
CA PHE A 107 6.57 10.13 -4.13
C PHE A 107 7.75 10.64 -4.94
N ILE A 108 8.52 11.58 -4.44
CA ILE A 108 9.76 11.98 -5.09
C ILE A 108 10.73 10.81 -5.20
N ARG A 109 10.85 9.99 -4.17
CA ARG A 109 11.77 8.84 -4.16
C ARG A 109 11.32 7.71 -5.07
N ILE A 110 10.02 7.53 -5.27
CA ILE A 110 9.51 6.44 -6.09
C ILE A 110 9.20 6.84 -7.54
N ILE A 111 9.56 8.07 -7.97
CA ILE A 111 9.35 8.50 -9.36
C ILE A 111 9.87 7.47 -10.37
N PRO A 112 11.09 6.92 -10.25
CA PRO A 112 11.56 5.91 -11.20
C PRO A 112 10.65 4.67 -11.25
N ILE A 113 10.14 4.24 -10.11
CA ILE A 113 9.21 3.10 -10.03
C ILE A 113 7.90 3.43 -10.73
N CYS A 114 7.38 4.65 -10.55
CA CYS A 114 6.16 5.11 -11.21
C CYS A 114 6.33 5.10 -12.72
N ILE A 115 7.44 5.61 -13.23
CA ILE A 115 7.74 5.65 -14.66
C ILE A 115 7.83 4.24 -15.24
N LEU A 116 8.57 3.34 -14.56
CA LEU A 116 8.69 1.95 -14.99
C LEU A 116 7.35 1.24 -14.99
N SER A 117 6.50 1.49 -14.00
CA SER A 117 5.17 0.90 -13.92
C SER A 117 4.31 1.28 -15.12
N VAL A 118 4.33 2.56 -15.49
CA VAL A 118 3.60 3.05 -16.66
C VAL A 118 4.14 2.42 -17.95
N VAL A 119 5.46 2.38 -18.12
CA VAL A 119 6.10 1.77 -19.30
C VAL A 119 5.73 0.30 -19.41
N PHE A 120 5.75 -0.44 -18.29
CA PHE A 120 5.44 -1.87 -18.29
C PHE A 120 3.98 -2.15 -18.67
N CYS A 121 3.06 -1.21 -18.41
CA CYS A 121 1.67 -1.35 -18.85
C CYS A 121 1.52 -1.45 -20.37
N PHE A 122 2.47 -0.91 -21.14
CA PHE A 122 2.45 -0.91 -22.59
C PHE A 122 3.27 -2.05 -23.21
N ILE A 123 3.95 -2.84 -22.40
CA ILE A 123 4.74 -3.98 -22.90
C ILE A 123 3.80 -5.17 -23.09
N LYS A 124 3.93 -5.86 -24.23
CA LYS A 124 3.02 -6.94 -24.63
C LYS A 124 3.31 -8.28 -23.97
N LEU A 125 4.41 -8.41 -23.22
CA LEU A 125 4.67 -9.63 -22.46
C LEU A 125 3.77 -9.67 -21.22
N ILE A 126 2.98 -10.71 -21.09
CA ILE A 126 1.97 -10.85 -20.03
C ILE A 126 2.58 -10.68 -18.64
N SER A 127 3.74 -11.28 -18.38
CA SER A 127 4.41 -11.18 -17.07
C SER A 127 4.74 -9.75 -16.70
N ILE A 128 5.33 -8.99 -17.63
CA ILE A 128 5.75 -7.61 -17.39
C ILE A 128 4.54 -6.69 -17.34
N ASN A 129 3.58 -6.89 -18.25
CA ASN A 129 2.34 -6.14 -18.27
C ASN A 129 1.55 -6.32 -16.96
N SER A 130 1.42 -7.56 -16.51
CA SER A 130 0.72 -7.89 -15.26
C SER A 130 1.35 -7.15 -14.07
N PHE A 131 2.67 -7.22 -13.95
CA PHE A 131 3.40 -6.50 -12.89
C PHE A 131 3.18 -4.99 -12.99
N GLY A 132 3.31 -4.42 -14.21
CA GLY A 132 3.13 -2.99 -14.44
C GLY A 132 1.73 -2.50 -14.11
N MET A 133 0.70 -3.24 -14.51
CA MET A 133 -0.70 -2.88 -14.22
C MET A 133 -1.00 -2.91 -12.71
N VAL A 134 -0.52 -3.95 -12.01
CA VAL A 134 -0.68 -4.05 -10.56
C VAL A 134 0.03 -2.90 -9.87
N MET A 135 1.24 -2.57 -10.28
CA MET A 135 2.01 -1.47 -9.71
C MET A 135 1.33 -0.11 -9.97
N PHE A 136 0.87 0.10 -11.20
CA PHE A 136 0.17 1.34 -11.55
C PHE A 136 -1.06 1.57 -10.66
N TRP A 137 -1.93 0.58 -10.59
CA TRP A 137 -3.12 0.68 -9.74
C TRP A 137 -2.78 0.74 -8.26
N GLY A 138 -1.80 -0.04 -7.84
CA GLY A 138 -1.36 -0.07 -6.45
C GLY A 138 -0.79 1.25 -5.97
N ILE A 139 0.09 1.87 -6.74
CA ILE A 139 0.67 3.17 -6.39
C ILE A 139 -0.41 4.25 -6.38
N SER A 140 -1.33 4.21 -7.35
CA SER A 140 -2.48 5.13 -7.38
C SER A 140 -3.34 4.99 -6.13
N LEU A 141 -3.58 3.76 -5.67
CA LEU A 141 -4.35 3.50 -4.46
C LEU A 141 -3.61 3.91 -3.20
N ILE A 142 -2.27 3.76 -3.15
CA ILE A 142 -1.48 4.28 -2.03
C ILE A 142 -1.71 5.78 -1.90
N ALA A 143 -1.65 6.50 -3.02
CA ALA A 143 -1.90 7.94 -3.02
C ALA A 143 -3.31 8.27 -2.52
N LEU A 144 -4.33 7.62 -3.07
CA LEU A 144 -5.73 7.90 -2.71
C LEU A 144 -6.05 7.53 -1.26
N TYR A 145 -5.67 6.32 -0.83
CA TYR A 145 -6.03 5.86 0.51
C TYR A 145 -5.36 6.68 1.61
N ASN A 146 -4.11 7.03 1.44
CA ASN A 146 -3.41 7.80 2.47
C ASN A 146 -3.88 9.25 2.50
N PHE A 147 -4.22 9.82 1.34
CA PHE A 147 -4.70 11.20 1.28
C PHE A 147 -6.15 11.34 1.76
N ILE A 148 -7.03 10.38 1.43
CA ILE A 148 -8.45 10.47 1.73
C ILE A 148 -8.79 9.67 2.99
N VAL A 149 -8.50 8.36 2.99
CA VAL A 149 -8.97 7.46 4.05
C VAL A 149 -8.14 7.63 5.32
N THR A 150 -6.84 7.43 5.23
CA THR A 150 -5.95 7.48 6.40
C THR A 150 -5.98 8.84 7.07
N LYS A 151 -5.84 9.90 6.29
CA LYS A 151 -5.83 11.27 6.81
C LYS A 151 -7.13 11.60 7.55
N ASN A 152 -8.27 11.33 6.92
CA ASN A 152 -9.57 11.68 7.52
C ASN A 152 -9.91 10.81 8.72
N MET A 153 -9.56 9.52 8.70
CA MET A 153 -9.75 8.66 9.86
C MET A 153 -8.86 9.06 11.04
N LEU A 154 -7.61 9.44 10.78
CA LEU A 154 -6.74 9.95 11.84
C LEU A 154 -7.29 11.24 12.45
N LYS A 155 -7.92 12.09 11.65
CA LYS A 155 -8.55 13.33 12.15
C LYS A 155 -9.72 13.05 13.07
N LEU A 156 -10.39 11.90 12.96
CA LEU A 156 -11.49 11.53 13.86
C LEU A 156 -11.01 11.29 15.29
N ILE A 157 -9.78 10.83 15.48
CA ILE A 157 -9.20 10.60 16.82
C ILE A 157 -8.29 11.73 17.27
N ALA A 158 -8.20 12.79 16.47
CA ALA A 158 -7.30 13.89 16.75
C ALA A 158 -7.82 14.76 17.89
N ASP A 159 -6.91 15.28 18.69
CA ASP A 159 -7.19 16.30 19.67
C ASP A 159 -7.52 17.63 18.98
N LYS A 160 -8.37 18.39 19.63
CA LYS A 160 -8.76 19.71 19.10
C LYS A 160 -7.61 20.70 19.11
#